data_7a095c2144f2ecdefbf1a2096321297a
#
_entry.id   7a095c2144f2ecdefbf1a2096321297a
#
_cell.length_a   1.000
_cell.length_b   1.000
_cell.length_c   1.000
_cell.angle_alpha   90.00
_cell.angle_beta   90.00
_cell.angle_gamma   90.00
#
_symmetry.space_group_name_H-M   'P 1'
#
loop_
_entity.id
_entity.type
_entity.pdbx_description
1 polymer ?
#
loop_
_entity_poly.entity_id
_entity_poly.type
_entity_poly.pdbx_seq_one_letter_code
_entity_poly.pdbx_strand_id
1 'polypeptide(L)'
;MIRRPPRSTPKPSSAASDVYKRQLHTMVGAGKAEGSMDAGNMLKPALARGELHCVGATTLDEYRQYIEKDAALERRFQRVLVDEPDADDCIAILRGLKERYEIHHGVEITDPAIVSAAKLSHRYITDRKMPDKAIDLIDEAASRIRLELDSKPEEMDRLDRRLMQLKMESEALKKESDESSLKRLDDLTEAIDETEKEYGRLEKIWLEEKTALKSLQGKKEQLESARLEFEAAKRDGNLAKMSELQYGTIPALEQSLSNPEQSVSGELLRNLSLIHI
;
A
#
# COMPACT_ATOMS: atom_id res chain seq x y z
N MET A 1 -29.93 37.68 24.59
CA MET A 1 -28.94 36.87 25.31
C MET A 1 -28.56 35.68 24.43
N ILE A 2 -27.41 35.73 23.76
CA ILE A 2 -26.93 34.65 22.84
C ILE A 2 -26.17 33.67 23.72
N ARG A 3 -26.68 32.46 23.89
CA ARG A 3 -25.98 31.39 24.65
C ARG A 3 -24.77 30.93 23.83
N ARG A 4 -23.58 31.01 24.45
CA ARG A 4 -22.36 30.43 23.93
C ARG A 4 -22.51 28.91 23.79
N PRO A 5 -21.99 28.28 22.71
CA PRO A 5 -21.98 26.83 22.59
C PRO A 5 -21.10 26.19 23.69
N PRO A 6 -21.44 24.99 24.18
CA PRO A 6 -20.67 24.32 25.21
C PRO A 6 -19.29 23.96 24.71
N ARG A 7 -18.28 24.10 25.59
CA ARG A 7 -16.89 23.76 25.36
C ARG A 7 -16.73 22.28 24.97
N SER A 8 -15.83 22.05 24.05
CA SER A 8 -15.45 20.78 23.45
C SER A 8 -15.41 19.60 24.44
N THR A 9 -16.20 18.56 24.12
CA THR A 9 -16.02 17.21 24.67
C THR A 9 -14.68 16.62 24.20
N PRO A 10 -14.01 15.77 25.01
CA PRO A 10 -12.76 15.11 24.61
C PRO A 10 -12.96 14.31 23.33
N LYS A 11 -12.05 14.47 22.37
CA LYS A 11 -12.06 13.73 21.11
C LYS A 11 -11.81 12.24 21.40
N PRO A 12 -12.68 11.31 20.95
CA PRO A 12 -12.35 9.88 20.97
C PRO A 12 -11.12 9.64 20.10
N SER A 13 -10.25 8.71 20.49
CA SER A 13 -9.03 8.37 19.77
C SER A 13 -9.38 7.96 18.33
N SER A 14 -8.61 8.43 17.34
CA SER A 14 -8.85 8.21 15.92
C SER A 14 -8.94 6.73 15.53
N ALA A 15 -8.22 5.84 16.23
CA ALA A 15 -8.25 4.40 16.00
C ALA A 15 -9.61 3.74 16.32
N ALA A 16 -10.34 4.23 17.33
CA ALA A 16 -11.67 3.69 17.67
C ALA A 16 -12.74 4.14 16.67
N SER A 17 -12.57 5.27 15.96
CA SER A 17 -13.58 5.80 15.06
C SER A 17 -13.66 5.04 13.71
N ASP A 18 -12.59 4.40 13.26
CA ASP A 18 -12.57 3.73 11.95
C ASP A 18 -13.29 2.37 11.94
N VAL A 19 -13.25 1.63 13.04
CA VAL A 19 -13.94 0.34 13.16
C VAL A 19 -15.47 0.51 13.21
N TYR A 20 -15.95 1.59 13.79
CA TYR A 20 -17.40 1.85 13.93
C TYR A 20 -18.04 2.52 12.72
N LYS A 21 -17.30 3.17 11.84
CA LYS A 21 -17.84 3.93 10.70
C LYS A 21 -18.63 3.09 9.69
N ARG A 22 -18.34 1.79 9.55
CA ARG A 22 -18.99 0.91 8.58
C ARG A 22 -20.05 -0.04 9.16
N GLN A 23 -20.27 0.00 10.48
CA GLN A 23 -21.11 -0.99 11.16
C GLN A 23 -22.14 -0.35 12.13
N LEU A 24 -22.77 0.74 11.72
CA LEU A 24 -23.80 1.37 12.54
C LEU A 24 -24.92 0.38 12.95
N HIS A 25 -25.24 -0.55 12.08
CA HIS A 25 -26.24 -1.60 12.32
C HIS A 25 -25.89 -2.52 13.49
N THR A 26 -24.59 -2.78 13.77
CA THR A 26 -24.18 -3.64 14.89
C THR A 26 -24.43 -2.96 16.24
N MET A 27 -24.31 -1.62 16.31
CA MET A 27 -24.64 -0.88 17.53
C MET A 27 -26.14 -0.88 17.83
N VAL A 28 -26.97 -0.94 16.80
CA VAL A 28 -28.43 -0.96 16.91
C VAL A 28 -28.97 -2.37 17.15
N GLY A 29 -28.26 -3.40 16.64
CA GLY A 29 -28.64 -4.81 16.76
C GLY A 29 -28.00 -5.58 17.94
N ALA A 30 -27.03 -5.02 18.60
CA ALA A 30 -26.22 -5.69 19.62
C ALA A 30 -26.99 -6.09 20.91
N GLY A 31 -28.23 -5.68 21.07
CA GLY A 31 -29.04 -5.93 22.25
C GLY A 31 -30.08 -7.03 22.18
N LYS A 32 -30.11 -7.83 21.09
CA LYS A 32 -31.11 -8.90 20.96
C LYS A 32 -30.79 -10.21 21.69
N ALA A 33 -29.62 -10.31 22.35
CA ALA A 33 -29.38 -11.40 23.30
C ALA A 33 -30.06 -11.05 24.63
N GLU A 34 -30.89 -11.95 25.15
CA GLU A 34 -31.61 -11.79 26.39
C GLU A 34 -30.67 -11.34 27.53
N GLY A 35 -30.88 -10.13 28.06
CA GLY A 35 -30.15 -9.59 29.21
C GLY A 35 -29.05 -8.57 28.95
N SER A 36 -28.71 -8.23 27.70
CA SER A 36 -27.75 -7.18 27.41
C SER A 36 -28.45 -5.83 27.16
N MET A 37 -27.92 -4.76 27.80
CA MET A 37 -28.40 -3.39 27.53
C MET A 37 -28.13 -3.03 26.06
N ASP A 38 -29.18 -2.78 25.28
CA ASP A 38 -29.10 -2.37 23.89
C ASP A 38 -28.41 -1.00 23.80
N ALA A 39 -27.20 -0.97 23.23
CA ALA A 39 -26.41 0.25 23.02
C ALA A 39 -27.20 1.30 22.22
N GLY A 40 -28.06 0.86 21.29
CA GLY A 40 -28.96 1.73 20.54
C GLY A 40 -29.92 2.49 21.45
N ASN A 41 -30.47 1.83 22.47
CA ASN A 41 -31.39 2.49 23.41
C ASN A 41 -30.69 3.51 24.32
N MET A 42 -29.41 3.30 24.64
CA MET A 42 -28.62 4.27 25.41
C MET A 42 -28.28 5.54 24.59
N LEU A 43 -28.10 5.41 23.29
CA LEU A 43 -27.76 6.54 22.41
C LEU A 43 -29.00 7.39 22.04
N LYS A 44 -30.20 6.79 21.99
CA LYS A 44 -31.42 7.49 21.59
C LYS A 44 -31.72 8.78 22.38
N PRO A 45 -31.57 8.82 23.72
CA PRO A 45 -31.80 10.05 24.51
C PRO A 45 -30.77 11.15 24.20
N ALA A 46 -29.50 10.80 24.08
CA ALA A 46 -28.42 11.75 23.80
C ALA A 46 -28.52 12.35 22.38
N LEU A 47 -28.87 11.50 21.39
CA LEU A 47 -29.18 11.95 20.03
C LEU A 47 -30.42 12.85 19.99
N ALA A 48 -31.44 12.55 20.80
CA ALA A 48 -32.67 13.35 20.86
C ALA A 48 -32.44 14.75 21.42
N ARG A 49 -31.54 14.89 22.40
CA ARG A 49 -31.19 16.16 23.02
C ARG A 49 -30.14 16.95 22.24
N GLY A 50 -29.61 16.41 21.12
CA GLY A 50 -28.53 17.04 20.35
C GLY A 50 -27.19 17.08 21.11
N GLU A 51 -27.04 16.29 22.16
CA GLU A 51 -25.81 16.18 22.94
C GLU A 51 -24.74 15.34 22.22
N LEU A 52 -25.18 14.45 21.32
CA LEU A 52 -24.33 13.57 20.54
C LEU A 52 -24.53 13.83 19.04
N HIS A 53 -23.45 14.14 18.35
CA HIS A 53 -23.39 14.17 16.89
C HIS A 53 -22.75 12.87 16.41
N CYS A 54 -23.50 12.09 15.61
CA CYS A 54 -23.06 10.79 15.14
C CYS A 54 -23.13 10.77 13.60
N VAL A 55 -22.06 10.29 12.98
CA VAL A 55 -22.03 9.92 11.57
C VAL A 55 -21.74 8.43 11.51
N GLY A 56 -22.64 7.69 10.88
CA GLY A 56 -22.52 6.24 10.73
C GLY A 56 -22.67 5.80 9.29
N ALA A 57 -22.01 4.72 8.93
CA ALA A 57 -22.15 4.10 7.63
C ALA A 57 -22.67 2.66 7.79
N THR A 58 -23.48 2.23 6.83
CA THR A 58 -24.04 0.88 6.76
C THR A 58 -24.43 0.56 5.32
N THR A 59 -24.74 -0.68 4.99
CA THR A 59 -25.30 -1.06 3.69
C THR A 59 -26.80 -0.74 3.61
N LEU A 60 -27.34 -0.66 2.39
CA LEU A 60 -28.77 -0.40 2.19
C LEU A 60 -29.65 -1.48 2.82
N ASP A 61 -29.24 -2.74 2.73
CA ASP A 61 -30.00 -3.89 3.27
C ASP A 61 -29.99 -3.89 4.81
N GLU A 62 -28.83 -3.62 5.41
CA GLU A 62 -28.69 -3.49 6.87
C GLU A 62 -29.44 -2.26 7.40
N TYR A 63 -29.42 -1.14 6.64
CA TYR A 63 -30.24 0.02 6.98
C TYR A 63 -31.73 -0.32 7.04
N ARG A 64 -32.28 -1.00 6.01
CA ARG A 64 -33.66 -1.44 5.97
C ARG A 64 -33.99 -2.43 7.08
N GLN A 65 -33.06 -3.31 7.40
CA GLN A 65 -33.27 -4.37 8.40
C GLN A 65 -33.23 -3.85 9.84
N TYR A 66 -32.35 -2.93 10.16
CA TYR A 66 -32.06 -2.53 11.53
C TYR A 66 -32.47 -1.09 11.88
N ILE A 67 -32.31 -0.13 10.97
CA ILE A 67 -32.52 1.30 11.27
C ILE A 67 -33.91 1.76 10.86
N GLU A 68 -34.37 1.44 9.67
CA GLU A 68 -35.69 1.82 9.15
C GLU A 68 -36.85 1.25 9.99
N LYS A 69 -36.66 0.08 10.60
CA LYS A 69 -37.64 -0.52 11.49
C LYS A 69 -37.76 0.18 12.85
N ASP A 70 -36.76 0.98 13.23
CA ASP A 70 -36.78 1.75 14.47
C ASP A 70 -37.10 3.22 14.20
N ALA A 71 -38.37 3.56 14.25
CA ALA A 71 -38.84 4.93 14.00
C ALA A 71 -38.17 6.02 14.87
N ALA A 72 -37.61 5.63 16.02
CA ALA A 72 -36.89 6.53 16.90
C ALA A 72 -35.48 6.86 16.37
N LEU A 73 -34.82 5.92 15.70
CA LEU A 73 -33.53 6.14 15.06
C LEU A 73 -33.68 6.81 13.69
N GLU A 74 -34.63 6.33 12.88
CA GLU A 74 -34.90 6.87 11.55
C GLU A 74 -35.10 8.39 11.56
N ARG A 75 -35.85 8.91 12.52
CA ARG A 75 -36.12 10.36 12.65
C ARG A 75 -34.91 11.20 13.10
N ARG A 76 -33.83 10.56 13.54
CA ARG A 76 -32.64 11.22 14.10
C ARG A 76 -31.42 11.19 13.19
N PHE A 77 -31.48 10.40 12.10
CA PHE A 77 -30.43 10.30 11.11
C PHE A 77 -30.90 10.83 9.75
N GLN A 78 -30.14 11.78 9.20
CA GLN A 78 -30.30 12.19 7.81
C GLN A 78 -29.62 11.13 6.92
N ARG A 79 -30.37 10.54 6.00
CA ARG A 79 -29.81 9.62 5.02
C ARG A 79 -29.00 10.35 3.96
N VAL A 80 -27.80 9.85 3.70
CA VAL A 80 -26.96 10.29 2.58
C VAL A 80 -26.60 9.03 1.79
N LEU A 81 -27.12 8.92 0.58
CA LEU A 81 -26.79 7.81 -0.31
C LEU A 81 -25.43 8.11 -0.95
N VAL A 82 -24.55 7.09 -0.92
CA VAL A 82 -23.25 7.13 -1.56
C VAL A 82 -23.27 6.11 -2.70
N ASP A 83 -23.38 6.61 -3.92
CA ASP A 83 -23.38 5.78 -5.12
C ASP A 83 -21.97 5.32 -5.50
N GLU A 84 -21.88 4.33 -6.36
CA GLU A 84 -20.63 3.86 -6.93
C GLU A 84 -20.07 4.94 -7.87
N PRO A 85 -18.80 5.36 -7.70
CA PRO A 85 -18.18 6.36 -8.58
C PRO A 85 -18.03 5.81 -10.00
N ASP A 86 -18.10 6.70 -10.98
CA ASP A 86 -17.82 6.35 -12.36
C ASP A 86 -16.32 6.13 -12.62
N ALA A 87 -15.96 5.81 -13.88
CA ALA A 87 -14.57 5.52 -14.21
C ALA A 87 -13.66 6.75 -14.10
N ASP A 88 -14.18 7.95 -14.39
CA ASP A 88 -13.40 9.18 -14.34
C ASP A 88 -13.21 9.66 -12.91
N ASP A 89 -14.24 9.56 -12.07
CA ASP A 89 -14.15 9.78 -10.63
C ASP A 89 -13.16 8.81 -9.99
N CYS A 90 -13.19 7.53 -10.40
CA CYS A 90 -12.27 6.53 -9.93
C CYS A 90 -10.81 6.87 -10.27
N ILE A 91 -10.53 7.34 -11.49
CA ILE A 91 -9.18 7.80 -11.89
C ILE A 91 -8.71 8.93 -10.97
N ALA A 92 -9.59 9.90 -10.65
CA ALA A 92 -9.25 10.98 -9.74
C ALA A 92 -8.93 10.48 -8.32
N ILE A 93 -9.70 9.52 -7.80
CA ILE A 93 -9.44 8.86 -6.51
C ILE A 93 -8.09 8.14 -6.53
N LEU A 94 -7.82 7.34 -7.57
CA LEU A 94 -6.57 6.58 -7.70
C LEU A 94 -5.34 7.50 -7.80
N ARG A 95 -5.44 8.63 -8.51
CA ARG A 95 -4.39 9.66 -8.54
C ARG A 95 -4.11 10.22 -7.15
N GLY A 96 -5.14 10.44 -6.35
CA GLY A 96 -5.01 10.88 -4.96
C GLY A 96 -4.36 9.83 -4.03
N LEU A 97 -4.46 8.56 -4.36
CA LEU A 97 -3.88 7.45 -3.61
C LEU A 97 -2.49 7.03 -4.11
N LYS A 98 -2.12 7.42 -5.34
CA LYS A 98 -0.90 7.01 -6.04
C LYS A 98 0.34 7.08 -5.15
N GLU A 99 0.64 8.24 -4.57
CA GLU A 99 1.86 8.48 -3.77
C GLU A 99 1.97 7.49 -2.60
N ARG A 100 0.84 7.16 -1.94
CA ARG A 100 0.82 6.21 -0.82
C ARG A 100 1.13 4.79 -1.26
N TYR A 101 0.59 4.36 -2.39
CA TYR A 101 0.86 3.02 -2.95
C TYR A 101 2.29 2.91 -3.47
N GLU A 102 2.82 3.95 -4.11
CA GLU A 102 4.22 4.02 -4.52
C GLU A 102 5.19 3.88 -3.35
N ILE A 103 4.90 4.56 -2.24
CA ILE A 103 5.72 4.47 -1.02
C ILE A 103 5.60 3.09 -0.40
N HIS A 104 4.38 2.55 -0.27
CA HIS A 104 4.14 1.26 0.36
C HIS A 104 4.80 0.10 -0.38
N HIS A 105 4.67 0.06 -1.70
CA HIS A 105 5.24 -1.02 -2.52
C HIS A 105 6.67 -0.73 -2.98
N GLY A 106 7.14 0.52 -2.91
CA GLY A 106 8.45 0.91 -3.40
C GLY A 106 8.59 0.83 -4.92
N VAL A 107 7.50 1.01 -5.66
CA VAL A 107 7.43 0.99 -7.12
C VAL A 107 6.82 2.28 -7.65
N GLU A 108 7.19 2.68 -8.86
CA GLU A 108 6.60 3.84 -9.52
C GLU A 108 5.33 3.42 -10.28
N ILE A 109 4.24 4.16 -10.09
CA ILE A 109 2.96 3.92 -10.76
C ILE A 109 2.74 5.03 -11.80
N THR A 110 2.73 4.67 -13.07
CA THR A 110 2.50 5.63 -14.16
C THR A 110 1.03 6.03 -14.28
N ASP A 111 0.75 7.25 -14.78
CA ASP A 111 -0.64 7.69 -14.99
C ASP A 111 -1.42 6.81 -15.98
N PRO A 112 -0.83 6.35 -17.11
CA PRO A 112 -1.48 5.37 -17.98
C PRO A 112 -1.87 4.06 -17.26
N ALA A 113 -1.09 3.61 -16.28
CA ALA A 113 -1.41 2.43 -15.47
C ALA A 113 -2.68 2.66 -14.63
N ILE A 114 -2.81 3.84 -14.02
CA ILE A 114 -4.00 4.24 -13.25
C ILE A 114 -5.25 4.24 -14.15
N VAL A 115 -5.16 4.86 -15.32
CA VAL A 115 -6.27 4.91 -16.29
C VAL A 115 -6.67 3.51 -16.75
N SER A 116 -5.67 2.64 -17.01
CA SER A 116 -5.91 1.26 -17.41
C SER A 116 -6.53 0.45 -16.29
N ALA A 117 -6.06 0.60 -15.05
CA ALA A 117 -6.61 -0.09 -13.89
C ALA A 117 -8.09 0.27 -13.68
N ALA A 118 -8.47 1.54 -13.77
CA ALA A 118 -9.86 1.97 -13.68
C ALA A 118 -10.74 1.36 -14.79
N LYS A 119 -10.28 1.43 -16.05
CA LYS A 119 -11.04 0.92 -17.20
C LYS A 119 -11.16 -0.60 -17.22
N LEU A 120 -10.06 -1.30 -16.97
CA LEU A 120 -10.03 -2.76 -17.00
C LEU A 120 -10.80 -3.37 -15.81
N SER A 121 -10.65 -2.81 -14.60
CA SER A 121 -11.42 -3.27 -13.45
C SER A 121 -12.93 -3.05 -13.65
N HIS A 122 -13.32 -1.91 -14.21
CA HIS A 122 -14.73 -1.64 -14.51
C HIS A 122 -15.31 -2.66 -15.50
N ARG A 123 -14.52 -3.05 -16.52
CA ARG A 123 -14.96 -3.94 -17.59
C ARG A 123 -14.95 -5.42 -17.20
N TYR A 124 -13.95 -5.88 -16.45
CA TYR A 124 -13.71 -7.31 -16.24
C TYR A 124 -14.03 -7.80 -14.82
N ILE A 125 -14.02 -6.91 -13.82
CA ILE A 125 -14.32 -7.29 -12.43
C ILE A 125 -15.76 -6.89 -12.11
N THR A 126 -16.65 -7.87 -12.00
CA THR A 126 -18.09 -7.66 -11.81
C THR A 126 -18.56 -7.91 -10.39
N ASP A 127 -17.81 -8.65 -9.60
CA ASP A 127 -18.14 -9.10 -8.23
C ASP A 127 -17.81 -8.05 -7.16
N ARG A 128 -17.08 -7.01 -7.51
CA ARG A 128 -16.71 -5.88 -6.63
C ARG A 128 -17.11 -4.54 -7.22
N LYS A 129 -17.21 -3.53 -6.37
CA LYS A 129 -17.58 -2.15 -6.76
C LYS A 129 -16.39 -1.23 -6.89
N MET A 130 -16.56 -0.16 -7.68
CA MET A 130 -15.60 0.95 -7.72
C MET A 130 -15.66 1.76 -6.42
N PRO A 131 -14.55 2.32 -5.92
CA PRO A 131 -13.19 2.24 -6.47
C PRO A 131 -12.40 1.00 -6.04
N ASP A 132 -12.91 0.19 -5.11
CA ASP A 132 -12.17 -0.88 -4.45
C ASP A 132 -11.53 -1.86 -5.45
N LYS A 133 -12.27 -2.31 -6.47
CA LYS A 133 -11.74 -3.23 -7.48
C LYS A 133 -10.58 -2.66 -8.31
N ALA A 134 -10.54 -1.35 -8.52
CA ALA A 134 -9.44 -0.70 -9.22
C ALA A 134 -8.23 -0.50 -8.29
N ILE A 135 -8.47 -0.22 -7.02
CA ILE A 135 -7.44 -0.15 -5.98
C ILE A 135 -6.78 -1.53 -5.81
N ASP A 136 -7.58 -2.59 -5.66
CA ASP A 136 -7.08 -3.97 -5.54
C ASP A 136 -6.21 -4.37 -6.75
N LEU A 137 -6.60 -3.96 -7.96
CA LEU A 137 -5.82 -4.25 -9.17
C LEU A 137 -4.45 -3.57 -9.17
N ILE A 138 -4.38 -2.31 -8.72
CA ILE A 138 -3.12 -1.60 -8.56
C ILE A 138 -2.26 -2.23 -7.45
N ASP A 139 -2.88 -2.56 -6.33
CA ASP A 139 -2.20 -3.18 -5.18
C ASP A 139 -1.57 -4.53 -5.55
N GLU A 140 -2.33 -5.39 -6.24
CA GLU A 140 -1.85 -6.69 -6.71
C GLU A 140 -0.74 -6.55 -7.75
N ALA A 141 -0.89 -5.64 -8.73
CA ALA A 141 0.12 -5.38 -9.74
C ALA A 141 1.42 -4.83 -9.12
N ALA A 142 1.31 -3.88 -8.19
CA ALA A 142 2.44 -3.31 -7.48
C ALA A 142 3.15 -4.35 -6.59
N SER A 143 2.38 -5.20 -5.89
CA SER A 143 2.90 -6.32 -5.09
C SER A 143 3.68 -7.31 -5.95
N ARG A 144 3.16 -7.64 -7.14
CA ARG A 144 3.82 -8.55 -8.07
C ARG A 144 5.14 -7.99 -8.57
N ILE A 145 5.18 -6.71 -8.95
CA ILE A 145 6.42 -6.06 -9.39
C ILE A 145 7.40 -5.96 -8.23
N ARG A 146 6.94 -5.67 -7.02
CA ARG A 146 7.79 -5.69 -5.83
C ARG A 146 8.44 -7.06 -5.64
N LEU A 147 7.68 -8.13 -5.81
CA LEU A 147 8.22 -9.49 -5.74
C LEU A 147 9.27 -9.74 -6.83
N GLU A 148 9.02 -9.25 -8.07
CA GLU A 148 9.99 -9.36 -9.18
C GLU A 148 11.26 -8.56 -8.89
N LEU A 149 11.16 -7.34 -8.33
CA LEU A 149 12.30 -6.51 -7.93
C LEU A 149 13.11 -7.12 -6.79
N ASP A 150 12.46 -7.81 -5.85
CA ASP A 150 13.13 -8.47 -4.73
C ASP A 150 13.74 -9.81 -5.13
N SER A 151 13.31 -10.43 -6.22
CA SER A 151 13.84 -11.69 -6.75
C SER A 151 15.10 -11.45 -7.57
N LYS A 152 15.88 -12.52 -7.77
CA LYS A 152 17.03 -12.47 -8.67
C LYS A 152 16.56 -12.32 -10.12
N PRO A 153 17.21 -11.48 -10.96
CA PRO A 153 16.94 -11.40 -12.38
C PRO A 153 17.08 -12.78 -13.09
N GLU A 154 16.29 -13.01 -14.12
CA GLU A 154 16.26 -14.28 -14.83
C GLU A 154 17.65 -14.68 -15.39
N GLU A 155 18.44 -13.70 -15.83
CA GLU A 155 19.80 -13.93 -16.31
C GLU A 155 20.71 -14.48 -15.21
N MET A 156 20.63 -13.93 -14.01
CA MET A 156 21.39 -14.41 -12.85
C MET A 156 20.92 -15.81 -12.42
N ASP A 157 19.62 -16.08 -12.43
CA ASP A 157 19.09 -17.41 -12.09
C ASP A 157 19.56 -18.48 -13.10
N ARG A 158 19.64 -18.11 -14.38
CA ARG A 158 20.19 -18.98 -15.44
C ARG A 158 21.66 -19.32 -15.20
N LEU A 159 22.46 -18.30 -14.86
CA LEU A 159 23.89 -18.50 -14.56
C LEU A 159 24.08 -19.32 -13.29
N ASP A 160 23.30 -19.09 -12.27
CA ASP A 160 23.34 -19.83 -10.99
C ASP A 160 23.04 -21.34 -11.22
N ARG A 161 22.00 -21.65 -12.01
CA ARG A 161 21.69 -23.04 -12.41
C ARG A 161 22.81 -23.66 -13.24
N ARG A 162 23.39 -22.89 -14.14
CA ARG A 162 24.54 -23.36 -14.95
C ARG A 162 25.75 -23.67 -14.08
N LEU A 163 26.09 -22.76 -13.16
CA LEU A 163 27.17 -22.99 -12.19
C LEU A 163 26.93 -24.24 -11.37
N MET A 164 25.71 -24.45 -10.89
CA MET A 164 25.37 -25.65 -10.12
C MET A 164 25.58 -26.94 -10.92
N GLN A 165 25.16 -26.93 -12.22
CA GLN A 165 25.40 -28.09 -13.11
C GLN A 165 26.89 -28.36 -13.34
N LEU A 166 27.68 -27.34 -13.65
CA LEU A 166 29.11 -27.46 -13.88
C LEU A 166 29.86 -27.95 -12.63
N LYS A 167 29.48 -27.43 -11.45
CA LYS A 167 30.07 -27.89 -10.17
C LYS A 167 29.72 -29.34 -9.86
N MET A 168 28.46 -29.76 -10.12
CA MET A 168 28.07 -31.17 -9.94
C MET A 168 28.85 -32.10 -10.89
N GLU A 169 29.03 -31.71 -12.16
CA GLU A 169 29.81 -32.48 -13.14
C GLU A 169 31.28 -32.54 -12.73
N SER A 170 31.86 -31.44 -12.28
CA SER A 170 33.24 -31.41 -11.76
C SER A 170 33.42 -32.32 -10.55
N GLU A 171 32.49 -32.32 -9.58
CA GLU A 171 32.56 -33.22 -8.41
C GLU A 171 32.40 -34.69 -8.78
N ALA A 172 31.65 -35.02 -9.83
CA ALA A 172 31.51 -36.37 -10.34
C ALA A 172 32.84 -36.85 -10.96
N LEU A 173 33.47 -36.02 -11.82
CA LEU A 173 34.70 -36.33 -12.53
C LEU A 173 35.94 -36.40 -11.62
N LYS A 174 35.97 -35.69 -10.50
CA LYS A 174 37.03 -35.77 -9.49
C LYS A 174 37.21 -37.19 -8.91
N LYS A 175 36.21 -38.04 -9.03
CA LYS A 175 36.27 -39.45 -8.56
C LYS A 175 36.83 -40.40 -9.61
N GLU A 176 37.00 -39.94 -10.84
CA GLU A 176 37.55 -40.67 -11.96
C GLU A 176 39.03 -40.28 -12.14
N SER A 177 39.86 -41.21 -12.59
CA SER A 177 41.32 -41.02 -12.69
C SER A 177 41.88 -41.27 -14.09
N ASP A 178 41.02 -41.37 -15.10
CA ASP A 178 41.42 -41.55 -16.51
C ASP A 178 41.80 -40.21 -17.15
N GLU A 179 42.68 -40.26 -18.15
CA GLU A 179 43.24 -39.08 -18.83
C GLU A 179 42.18 -38.22 -19.50
N SER A 180 41.07 -38.81 -19.99
CA SER A 180 39.96 -38.12 -20.62
C SER A 180 39.16 -37.30 -19.57
N SER A 181 38.93 -37.85 -18.39
CA SER A 181 38.24 -37.17 -17.27
C SER A 181 39.04 -36.01 -16.72
N LEU A 182 40.39 -36.14 -16.67
CA LEU A 182 41.27 -35.04 -16.25
C LEU A 182 41.22 -33.85 -17.22
N LYS A 183 41.28 -34.09 -18.55
CA LYS A 183 41.15 -33.00 -19.56
C LYS A 183 39.76 -32.32 -19.45
N ARG A 184 38.70 -33.11 -19.27
CA ARG A 184 37.36 -32.60 -19.11
C ARG A 184 37.21 -31.77 -17.81
N LEU A 185 37.92 -32.14 -16.77
CA LEU A 185 37.93 -31.42 -15.48
C LEU A 185 38.62 -30.05 -15.62
N ASP A 186 39.72 -29.97 -16.39
CA ASP A 186 40.35 -28.69 -16.70
C ASP A 186 39.44 -27.75 -17.50
N ASP A 187 38.79 -28.26 -18.56
CA ASP A 187 37.78 -27.48 -19.34
C ASP A 187 36.62 -26.99 -18.44
N LEU A 188 36.14 -27.83 -17.52
CA LEU A 188 35.06 -27.50 -16.59
C LEU A 188 35.50 -26.45 -15.57
N THR A 189 36.74 -26.50 -15.07
CA THR A 189 37.22 -25.48 -14.11
C THR A 189 37.34 -24.13 -14.80
N GLU A 190 37.77 -24.06 -16.05
CA GLU A 190 37.81 -22.81 -16.84
C GLU A 190 36.40 -22.27 -17.09
N ALA A 191 35.46 -23.13 -17.48
CA ALA A 191 34.05 -22.74 -17.68
C ALA A 191 33.37 -22.28 -16.37
N ILE A 192 33.69 -22.89 -15.22
CA ILE A 192 33.20 -22.45 -13.91
C ILE A 192 33.74 -21.06 -13.60
N ASP A 193 35.04 -20.82 -13.76
CA ASP A 193 35.70 -19.55 -13.47
C ASP A 193 35.12 -18.40 -14.34
N GLU A 194 34.87 -18.65 -15.62
CA GLU A 194 34.24 -17.68 -16.51
C GLU A 194 32.82 -17.35 -16.08
N THR A 195 32.01 -18.38 -15.80
CA THR A 195 30.60 -18.20 -15.38
C THR A 195 30.52 -17.53 -14.00
N GLU A 196 31.43 -17.82 -13.07
CA GLU A 196 31.52 -17.16 -11.75
C GLU A 196 31.89 -15.68 -11.88
N LYS A 197 32.79 -15.32 -12.80
CA LYS A 197 33.14 -13.90 -13.06
C LYS A 197 31.95 -13.14 -13.62
N GLU A 198 31.23 -13.74 -14.57
CA GLU A 198 30.04 -13.12 -15.16
C GLU A 198 28.92 -12.95 -14.13
N TYR A 199 28.62 -14.00 -13.35
CA TYR A 199 27.67 -13.95 -12.25
C TYR A 199 28.04 -12.88 -11.21
N GLY A 200 29.30 -12.84 -10.78
CA GLY A 200 29.77 -11.85 -9.81
C GLY A 200 29.71 -10.39 -10.32
N ARG A 201 29.84 -10.19 -11.65
CA ARG A 201 29.63 -8.87 -12.26
C ARG A 201 28.18 -8.45 -12.18
N LEU A 202 27.25 -9.33 -12.57
CA LEU A 202 25.81 -9.04 -12.55
C LEU A 202 25.30 -8.90 -11.11
N GLU A 203 25.82 -9.71 -10.17
CA GLU A 203 25.45 -9.62 -8.76
C GLU A 203 25.82 -8.26 -8.15
N LYS A 204 26.98 -7.71 -8.48
CA LYS A 204 27.39 -6.37 -8.03
C LYS A 204 26.44 -5.29 -8.55
N ILE A 205 26.15 -5.30 -9.86
CA ILE A 205 25.23 -4.33 -10.48
C ILE A 205 23.85 -4.42 -9.84
N TRP A 206 23.31 -5.63 -9.70
CA TRP A 206 22.01 -5.86 -9.06
C TRP A 206 21.97 -5.39 -7.60
N LEU A 207 23.03 -5.64 -6.83
CA LEU A 207 23.10 -5.20 -5.45
C LEU A 207 23.19 -3.67 -5.33
N GLU A 208 23.96 -3.02 -6.20
CA GLU A 208 24.05 -1.56 -6.28
C GLU A 208 22.69 -0.93 -6.63
N GLU A 209 21.99 -1.44 -7.65
CA GLU A 209 20.66 -0.98 -8.02
C GLU A 209 19.65 -1.20 -6.88
N LYS A 210 19.67 -2.36 -6.25
CA LYS A 210 18.77 -2.69 -5.14
C LYS A 210 19.01 -1.82 -3.92
N THR A 211 20.27 -1.51 -3.59
CA THR A 211 20.60 -0.63 -2.45
C THR A 211 20.21 0.82 -2.75
N ALA A 212 20.41 1.30 -3.97
CA ALA A 212 19.99 2.63 -4.39
C ALA A 212 18.46 2.79 -4.31
N LEU A 213 17.69 1.81 -4.82
CA LEU A 213 16.22 1.83 -4.72
C LEU A 213 15.73 1.82 -3.26
N LYS A 214 16.32 0.98 -2.40
CA LYS A 214 15.97 0.96 -0.98
C LYS A 214 16.27 2.28 -0.28
N SER A 215 17.37 2.95 -0.63
CA SER A 215 17.71 4.26 -0.07
C SER A 215 16.72 5.34 -0.49
N LEU A 216 16.28 5.34 -1.75
CA LEU A 216 15.26 6.26 -2.27
C LEU A 216 13.89 6.01 -1.61
N GLN A 217 13.50 4.74 -1.47
CA GLN A 217 12.27 4.37 -0.79
C GLN A 217 12.28 4.83 0.67
N GLY A 218 13.37 4.57 1.41
CA GLY A 218 13.49 5.02 2.80
C GLY A 218 13.38 6.54 2.97
N LYS A 219 13.91 7.33 2.01
CA LYS A 219 13.74 8.78 2.01
C LYS A 219 12.28 9.21 1.73
N LYS A 220 11.58 8.53 0.82
CA LYS A 220 10.15 8.79 0.55
C LYS A 220 9.29 8.46 1.76
N GLU A 221 9.55 7.34 2.44
CA GLU A 221 8.86 6.95 3.68
C GLU A 221 9.08 7.98 4.81
N GLN A 222 10.31 8.49 4.95
CA GLN A 222 10.62 9.54 5.92
C GLN A 222 9.89 10.84 5.60
N LEU A 223 9.79 11.22 4.33
CA LEU A 223 9.04 12.41 3.90
C LEU A 223 7.55 12.28 4.23
N GLU A 224 6.94 11.14 3.94
CA GLU A 224 5.53 10.90 4.25
C GLU A 224 5.29 10.88 5.77
N SER A 225 6.17 10.24 6.55
CA SER A 225 6.12 10.31 8.02
C SER A 225 6.19 11.74 8.53
N ALA A 226 7.09 12.56 7.98
CA ALA A 226 7.22 13.97 8.36
C ALA A 226 5.97 14.77 8.00
N ARG A 227 5.34 14.52 6.86
CA ARG A 227 4.06 15.14 6.46
C ARG A 227 2.92 14.73 7.38
N LEU A 228 2.83 13.46 7.76
CA LEU A 228 1.82 12.97 8.71
C LEU A 228 2.02 13.59 10.11
N GLU A 229 3.27 13.70 10.57
CA GLU A 229 3.58 14.38 11.84
C GLU A 229 3.25 15.87 11.78
N PHE A 230 3.48 16.54 10.66
CA PHE A 230 3.09 17.94 10.46
C PHE A 230 1.57 18.11 10.58
N GLU A 231 0.78 17.24 9.93
CA GLU A 231 -0.68 17.27 10.03
C GLU A 231 -1.19 16.95 11.45
N ALA A 232 -0.49 16.08 12.18
CA ALA A 232 -0.79 15.79 13.59
C ALA A 232 -0.47 17.01 14.46
N ALA A 233 0.70 17.62 14.32
CA ALA A 233 1.12 18.83 15.04
C ALA A 233 0.16 20.00 14.78
N LYS A 234 -0.34 20.13 13.54
CA LYS A 234 -1.35 21.14 13.16
C LYS A 234 -2.67 20.93 13.88
N ARG A 235 -3.13 19.67 14.01
CA ARG A 235 -4.35 19.35 14.77
C ARG A 235 -4.20 19.62 16.26
N ASP A 236 -3.02 19.36 16.80
CA ASP A 236 -2.72 19.56 18.22
C ASP A 236 -2.35 21.02 18.55
N GLY A 237 -2.19 21.88 17.54
CA GLY A 237 -1.82 23.29 17.70
C GLY A 237 -0.37 23.51 18.14
N ASN A 238 0.52 22.53 17.94
CA ASN A 238 1.93 22.63 18.31
C ASN A 238 2.73 23.37 17.23
N LEU A 239 2.76 24.72 17.35
CA LEU A 239 3.39 25.60 16.39
C LEU A 239 4.92 25.41 16.29
N ALA A 240 5.59 25.04 17.39
CA ALA A 240 7.03 24.80 17.38
C ALA A 240 7.39 23.61 16.49
N LYS A 241 6.72 22.46 16.69
CA LYS A 241 6.93 21.25 15.89
C LYS A 241 6.51 21.45 14.43
N MET A 242 5.42 22.21 14.18
CA MET A 242 5.02 22.57 12.81
C MET A 242 6.11 23.34 12.08
N SER A 243 6.70 24.35 12.74
CA SER A 243 7.76 25.19 12.14
C SER A 243 9.02 24.38 11.84
N GLU A 244 9.44 23.50 12.75
CA GLU A 244 10.58 22.59 12.56
C GLU A 244 10.39 21.67 11.37
N LEU A 245 9.21 21.04 11.25
CA LEU A 245 8.91 20.14 10.15
C LEU A 245 8.79 20.89 8.82
N GLN A 246 8.08 22.03 8.80
CA GLN A 246 7.77 22.77 7.57
C GLN A 246 9.00 23.47 6.98
N TYR A 247 9.88 24.01 7.80
CA TYR A 247 11.03 24.80 7.33
C TYR A 247 12.37 24.07 7.45
N GLY A 248 12.43 22.96 8.17
CA GLY A 248 13.63 22.16 8.38
C GLY A 248 13.57 20.81 7.66
N THR A 249 12.81 19.87 8.24
CA THR A 249 12.87 18.45 7.85
C THR A 249 12.30 18.17 6.46
N ILE A 250 11.11 18.69 6.15
CA ILE A 250 10.43 18.42 4.87
C ILE A 250 11.24 18.98 3.68
N PRO A 251 11.68 20.25 3.66
CA PRO A 251 12.48 20.78 2.55
C PRO A 251 13.82 20.06 2.37
N ALA A 252 14.48 19.66 3.46
CA ALA A 252 15.74 18.91 3.39
C ALA A 252 15.56 17.54 2.73
N LEU A 253 14.46 16.83 3.06
CA LEU A 253 14.12 15.55 2.44
C LEU A 253 13.73 15.73 0.96
N GLU A 254 12.92 16.74 0.63
CA GLU A 254 12.54 17.04 -0.76
C GLU A 254 13.77 17.41 -1.61
N GLN A 255 14.69 18.19 -1.09
CA GLN A 255 15.95 18.52 -1.77
C GLN A 255 16.81 17.28 -1.98
N SER A 256 16.86 16.36 -1.01
CA SER A 256 17.60 15.10 -1.13
C SER A 256 17.02 14.14 -2.17
N LEU A 257 15.72 14.24 -2.46
CA LEU A 257 15.03 13.46 -3.49
C LEU A 257 15.14 14.10 -4.89
N SER A 258 15.32 15.41 -4.96
CA SER A 258 15.40 16.18 -6.22
C SER A 258 16.77 16.13 -6.88
N ASN A 259 17.81 15.57 -6.22
CA ASN A 259 19.16 15.49 -6.78
C ASN A 259 19.23 14.43 -7.88
N PRO A 260 19.52 14.81 -9.15
CA PRO A 260 19.50 13.90 -10.31
C PRO A 260 20.65 12.87 -10.33
N GLU A 261 21.63 12.97 -9.43
CA GLU A 261 22.75 12.02 -9.36
C GLU A 261 22.35 10.62 -8.86
N GLN A 262 21.11 10.43 -8.44
CA GLN A 262 20.56 9.14 -7.97
C GLN A 262 19.58 8.49 -8.96
N SER A 263 19.58 8.91 -10.23
CA SER A 263 18.87 8.16 -11.27
C SER A 263 19.59 6.82 -11.47
N VAL A 264 19.03 5.78 -10.86
CA VAL A 264 19.46 4.40 -11.07
C VAL A 264 19.24 4.09 -12.55
N SER A 265 20.31 3.81 -13.28
CA SER A 265 20.18 3.21 -14.62
C SER A 265 19.63 1.81 -14.42
N GLY A 266 18.33 1.64 -14.50
CA GLY A 266 17.67 0.35 -14.30
C GLY A 266 17.95 -0.62 -15.46
N GLU A 267 19.17 -1.13 -15.58
CA GLU A 267 19.52 -2.14 -16.57
C GLU A 267 18.89 -3.49 -16.24
N LEU A 268 18.80 -3.82 -14.95
CA LEU A 268 18.30 -5.11 -14.46
C LEU A 268 16.94 -5.05 -13.80
N LEU A 269 16.53 -3.87 -13.27
CA LEU A 269 15.27 -3.71 -12.56
C LEU A 269 14.18 -3.09 -13.43
N ARG A 270 12.94 -3.55 -13.27
CA ARG A 270 11.78 -3.12 -14.05
C ARG A 270 10.90 -2.16 -13.27
N ASN A 271 10.37 -1.15 -13.95
CA ASN A 271 9.36 -0.25 -13.43
C ASN A 271 7.95 -0.73 -13.79
N LEU A 272 6.95 -0.32 -13.03
CA LEU A 272 5.55 -0.61 -13.30
C LEU A 272 5.12 0.03 -14.62
N SER A 273 4.75 -0.78 -15.60
CA SER A 273 4.27 -0.35 -16.90
C SER A 273 2.89 -0.93 -17.22
N LEU A 274 2.26 -0.40 -18.27
CA LEU A 274 0.97 -0.90 -18.79
C LEU A 274 0.95 -2.40 -19.10
N ILE A 275 2.10 -2.98 -19.44
CA ILE A 275 2.22 -4.39 -19.80
C ILE A 275 1.94 -5.31 -18.61
N HIS A 276 2.18 -4.82 -17.40
CA HIS A 276 2.01 -5.61 -16.18
C HIS A 276 0.62 -5.49 -15.55
N ILE A 277 -0.19 -4.56 -16.04
CA ILE A 277 -1.59 -4.38 -15.61
C ILE A 277 -2.53 -5.06 -16.56
#